data_01530030e75c72e45a96767eff230935
#
_entry.id   01530030e75c72e45a96767eff230935
#
_cell.length_a   1.000
_cell.length_b   1.000
_cell.length_c   1.000
_cell.angle_alpha   90.00
_cell.angle_beta   90.00
_cell.angle_gamma   90.00
#
_symmetry.space_group_name_H-M   'P 1'
#
loop_
_entity.id
_entity.type
_entity.pdbx_description
1 polymer ?
#
loop_
_entity_poly.entity_id
_entity_poly.type
_entity_poly.pdbx_seq_one_letter_code
_entity_poly.pdbx_strand_id
1 'polypeptide(L)'
;MKRKNIALPVVFCCLFLFSLQGEAELNLADEQLAKLEQKYDERAGKRFRAWRELIQKSQSLPEEDKLKEVNNFFNMAVLFVSDADNWGVEDYWATPFECLGKGIGDCEDFSIAKYFTLRELGVPDEKLRLTYVKALAPYNQAHMVCTYFPSPTSAPLVLDNLVGEIEPATNRSDLVPVYSFNGSGLWLAKARGTGQEVKGGTGRLAMWQSLKDRMGKDKI
;
A
#
# COMPACT_ATOMS: atom_id res chain seq x y z
N MET A 1 -23.12 20.08 -69.20
CA MET A 1 -23.04 19.14 -68.06
C MET A 1 -22.08 19.72 -67.02
N LYS A 2 -22.58 20.27 -65.91
CA LYS A 2 -21.79 20.85 -64.81
C LYS A 2 -21.64 19.78 -63.73
N ARG A 3 -20.41 19.31 -63.45
CA ARG A 3 -20.07 18.40 -62.33
C ARG A 3 -20.07 19.23 -61.03
N LYS A 4 -20.93 18.88 -60.08
CA LYS A 4 -20.88 19.40 -58.73
C LYS A 4 -19.86 18.59 -57.92
N ASN A 5 -18.81 19.26 -57.45
CA ASN A 5 -17.90 18.69 -56.44
C ASN A 5 -18.60 18.76 -55.08
N ILE A 6 -18.84 17.60 -54.49
CA ILE A 6 -19.34 17.49 -53.11
C ILE A 6 -18.05 17.32 -52.24
N ALA A 7 -17.76 18.35 -51.47
CA ALA A 7 -16.72 18.30 -50.44
C ALA A 7 -17.30 17.59 -49.18
N LEU A 8 -16.69 16.47 -48.81
CA LEU A 8 -17.04 15.74 -47.60
C LEU A 8 -16.32 16.42 -46.41
N PRO A 9 -17.00 16.78 -45.32
CA PRO A 9 -16.33 17.36 -44.18
C PRO A 9 -15.57 16.25 -43.41
N VAL A 10 -14.27 16.46 -43.26
CA VAL A 10 -13.43 15.63 -42.35
C VAL A 10 -13.75 16.04 -40.93
N VAL A 11 -14.52 15.20 -40.23
CA VAL A 11 -14.76 15.35 -38.78
C VAL A 11 -13.49 14.91 -38.07
N PHE A 12 -12.73 15.87 -37.57
CA PHE A 12 -11.57 15.64 -36.72
C PHE A 12 -12.08 15.25 -35.32
N CYS A 13 -12.18 13.95 -35.07
CA CYS A 13 -12.56 13.42 -33.77
C CYS A 13 -11.34 13.57 -32.84
N CYS A 14 -11.28 14.69 -32.09
CA CYS A 14 -10.34 14.85 -30.98
C CYS A 14 -10.70 13.83 -29.90
N LEU A 15 -10.04 12.68 -29.90
CA LEU A 15 -10.00 11.77 -28.76
C LEU A 15 -9.30 12.51 -27.61
N PHE A 16 -10.08 13.15 -26.75
CA PHE A 16 -9.64 13.52 -25.41
C PHE A 16 -9.35 12.24 -24.66
N LEU A 17 -8.07 11.84 -24.66
CA LEU A 17 -7.56 10.90 -23.67
C LEU A 17 -7.67 11.62 -22.30
N PHE A 18 -8.79 11.43 -21.61
CA PHE A 18 -8.84 11.65 -20.17
C PHE A 18 -7.89 10.61 -19.57
N SER A 19 -6.65 11.03 -19.30
CA SER A 19 -5.84 10.34 -18.33
C SER A 19 -6.58 10.46 -17.00
N LEU A 20 -7.19 9.37 -16.55
CA LEU A 20 -7.56 9.18 -15.16
C LEU A 20 -6.25 9.12 -14.37
N GLN A 21 -5.63 10.28 -14.14
CA GLN A 21 -4.69 10.43 -13.05
C GLN A 21 -5.52 10.24 -11.80
N GLY A 22 -5.44 9.04 -11.21
CA GLY A 22 -5.94 8.83 -9.86
C GLY A 22 -5.34 9.93 -8.99
N GLU A 23 -6.18 10.63 -8.24
CA GLU A 23 -5.69 11.60 -7.27
C GLU A 23 -4.66 10.90 -6.39
N ALA A 24 -3.50 11.52 -6.20
CA ALA A 24 -2.47 11.03 -5.31
C ALA A 24 -3.09 10.73 -3.94
N GLU A 25 -2.96 9.48 -3.48
CA GLU A 25 -3.56 9.08 -2.20
C GLU A 25 -2.85 9.75 -1.02
N LEU A 26 -1.60 10.21 -1.24
CA LEU A 26 -0.73 10.82 -0.23
C LEU A 26 -0.43 12.28 -0.58
N ASN A 27 -0.71 13.19 0.34
CA ASN A 27 -0.29 14.58 0.20
C ASN A 27 1.04 14.82 0.91
N LEU A 28 2.12 14.96 0.14
CA LEU A 28 3.48 15.20 0.64
C LEU A 28 4.04 16.57 0.18
N ALA A 29 3.17 17.55 -0.05
CA ALA A 29 3.58 18.92 -0.33
C ALA A 29 4.33 19.53 0.85
N ASP A 30 5.17 20.55 0.59
CA ASP A 30 6.00 21.18 1.63
C ASP A 30 5.19 21.70 2.81
N GLU A 31 4.02 22.29 2.56
CA GLU A 31 3.12 22.77 3.62
C GLU A 31 2.63 21.62 4.51
N GLN A 32 2.27 20.48 3.93
CA GLN A 32 1.84 19.31 4.69
C GLN A 32 2.98 18.72 5.50
N LEU A 33 4.18 18.63 4.91
CA LEU A 33 5.36 18.13 5.64
C LEU A 33 5.72 19.05 6.82
N ALA A 34 5.60 20.36 6.67
CA ALA A 34 5.81 21.31 7.77
C ALA A 34 4.78 21.12 8.89
N LYS A 35 3.49 20.94 8.56
CA LYS A 35 2.44 20.63 9.55
C LYS A 35 2.71 19.32 10.29
N LEU A 36 3.15 18.28 9.57
CA LEU A 36 3.49 16.98 10.15
C LEU A 36 4.71 17.08 11.08
N GLU A 37 5.76 17.81 10.68
CA GLU A 37 6.92 18.06 11.53
C GLU A 37 6.53 18.83 12.81
N GLN A 38 5.65 19.82 12.71
CA GLN A 38 5.13 20.54 13.88
C GLN A 38 4.27 19.65 14.78
N LYS A 39 3.46 18.74 14.20
CA LYS A 39 2.57 17.83 14.93
C LYS A 39 3.36 16.78 15.72
N TYR A 40 4.47 16.30 15.19
CA TYR A 40 5.25 15.22 15.78
C TYR A 40 6.58 15.74 16.36
N ASP A 41 7.62 15.80 15.54
CA ASP A 41 8.94 16.35 15.88
C ASP A 41 9.85 16.50 14.63
N GLU A 42 11.07 17.03 14.81
CA GLU A 42 12.08 17.16 13.76
C GLU A 42 12.49 15.80 13.16
N ARG A 43 12.53 14.73 13.97
CA ARG A 43 12.87 13.38 13.48
C ARG A 43 11.79 12.86 12.55
N ALA A 44 10.52 13.10 12.89
CA ALA A 44 9.39 12.81 12.01
C ALA A 44 9.50 13.60 10.70
N GLY A 45 9.83 14.89 10.76
CA GLY A 45 10.07 15.71 9.58
C GLY A 45 11.15 15.11 8.65
N LYS A 46 12.24 14.58 9.22
CA LYS A 46 13.27 13.87 8.43
C LYS A 46 12.73 12.60 7.77
N ARG A 47 11.94 11.77 8.49
CA ARG A 47 11.30 10.57 7.92
C ARG A 47 10.32 10.90 6.79
N PHE A 48 9.49 11.93 6.95
CA PHE A 48 8.55 12.37 5.89
C PHE A 48 9.27 12.89 4.65
N ARG A 49 10.34 13.67 4.80
CA ARG A 49 11.15 14.13 3.65
C ARG A 49 11.82 12.95 2.94
N ALA A 50 12.37 12.00 3.67
CA ALA A 50 12.96 10.79 3.10
C ALA A 50 11.90 9.92 2.37
N TRP A 51 10.67 9.82 2.90
CA TRP A 51 9.57 9.14 2.26
C TRP A 51 9.14 9.82 0.95
N ARG A 52 9.03 11.16 0.94
CA ARG A 52 8.80 11.92 -0.28
C ARG A 52 9.89 11.68 -1.33
N GLU A 53 11.17 11.72 -0.92
CA GLU A 53 12.29 11.44 -1.82
C GLU A 53 12.23 10.02 -2.39
N LEU A 54 11.91 9.04 -1.56
CA LEU A 54 11.68 7.66 -2.02
C LEU A 54 10.64 7.62 -3.13
N ILE A 55 9.46 8.22 -2.91
CA ILE A 55 8.38 8.26 -3.90
C ILE A 55 8.85 8.94 -5.18
N GLN A 56 9.47 10.11 -5.09
CA GLN A 56 9.94 10.84 -6.27
C GLN A 56 10.98 10.06 -7.09
N LYS A 57 11.95 9.43 -6.44
CA LYS A 57 13.01 8.65 -7.09
C LYS A 57 12.49 7.34 -7.68
N SER A 58 11.48 6.74 -7.05
CA SER A 58 10.97 5.43 -7.46
C SER A 58 9.84 5.50 -8.49
N GLN A 59 9.31 6.69 -8.81
CA GLN A 59 8.13 6.84 -9.67
C GLN A 59 8.28 6.15 -11.03
N SER A 60 9.45 6.25 -11.66
CA SER A 60 9.75 5.68 -12.99
C SER A 60 10.36 4.29 -12.96
N LEU A 61 10.61 3.71 -11.78
CA LEU A 61 11.21 2.39 -11.67
C LEU A 61 10.25 1.28 -12.12
N PRO A 62 10.77 0.13 -12.55
CA PRO A 62 9.99 -1.10 -12.70
C PRO A 62 9.32 -1.50 -11.37
N GLU A 63 8.17 -2.20 -11.44
CA GLU A 63 7.40 -2.59 -10.23
C GLU A 63 8.26 -3.35 -9.22
N GLU A 64 9.08 -4.31 -9.67
CA GLU A 64 9.95 -5.09 -8.78
C GLU A 64 10.96 -4.24 -8.00
N ASP A 65 11.50 -3.19 -8.62
CA ASP A 65 12.41 -2.27 -7.94
C ASP A 65 11.65 -1.36 -6.97
N LYS A 66 10.42 -0.91 -7.33
CA LYS A 66 9.54 -0.21 -6.39
C LYS A 66 9.25 -1.03 -5.14
N LEU A 67 8.98 -2.33 -5.29
CA LEU A 67 8.77 -3.23 -4.15
C LEU A 67 9.98 -3.25 -3.22
N LYS A 68 11.19 -3.38 -3.76
CA LYS A 68 12.44 -3.42 -2.99
C LYS A 68 12.69 -2.11 -2.25
N GLU A 69 12.59 -0.98 -2.96
CA GLU A 69 12.83 0.34 -2.37
C GLU A 69 11.85 0.63 -1.22
N VAL A 70 10.56 0.35 -1.42
CA VAL A 70 9.53 0.57 -0.40
C VAL A 70 9.71 -0.38 0.79
N ASN A 71 9.96 -1.67 0.54
CA ASN A 71 10.17 -2.64 1.61
C ASN A 71 11.36 -2.26 2.49
N ASN A 72 12.50 -1.95 1.87
CA ASN A 72 13.72 -1.55 2.58
C ASN A 72 13.51 -0.25 3.36
N PHE A 73 12.85 0.74 2.76
CA PHE A 73 12.61 2.01 3.43
C PHE A 73 11.86 1.83 4.75
N PHE A 74 10.71 1.17 4.74
CA PHE A 74 9.92 1.00 5.97
C PHE A 74 10.63 0.12 6.98
N ASN A 75 11.29 -0.96 6.55
CA ASN A 75 12.04 -1.83 7.45
C ASN A 75 13.24 -1.11 8.14
N MET A 76 13.73 -0.01 7.55
CA MET A 76 14.80 0.83 8.13
C MET A 76 14.27 2.04 8.90
N ALA A 77 13.15 2.64 8.48
CA ALA A 77 12.65 3.89 9.03
C ALA A 77 11.76 3.73 10.27
N VAL A 78 11.21 2.53 10.49
CA VAL A 78 10.26 2.22 11.56
C VAL A 78 10.85 1.16 12.48
N LEU A 79 10.74 1.36 13.78
CA LEU A 79 11.09 0.36 14.79
C LEU A 79 9.84 -0.45 15.15
N PHE A 80 10.00 -1.76 15.32
CA PHE A 80 8.90 -2.62 15.76
C PHE A 80 8.57 -2.35 17.24
N VAL A 81 7.33 -1.95 17.50
CA VAL A 81 6.76 -1.75 18.83
C VAL A 81 5.30 -2.19 18.79
N SER A 82 4.85 -2.96 19.77
CA SER A 82 3.45 -3.41 19.88
C SER A 82 2.49 -2.25 20.03
N ASP A 83 1.24 -2.42 19.62
CA ASP A 83 0.18 -1.44 19.83
C ASP A 83 -0.08 -1.11 21.30
N ALA A 84 -0.01 -2.12 22.15
CA ALA A 84 -0.15 -1.93 23.59
C ALA A 84 0.88 -0.92 24.15
N ASP A 85 2.12 -1.01 23.68
CA ASP A 85 3.23 -0.11 24.09
C ASP A 85 3.18 1.23 23.36
N ASN A 86 2.75 1.23 22.08
CA ASN A 86 2.73 2.42 21.24
C ASN A 86 1.49 3.29 21.45
N TRP A 87 0.30 2.67 21.55
CA TRP A 87 -0.99 3.34 21.55
C TRP A 87 -1.78 3.13 22.83
N GLY A 88 -1.37 2.19 23.70
CA GLY A 88 -2.09 1.83 24.93
C GLY A 88 -3.39 1.05 24.66
N VAL A 89 -3.53 0.46 23.47
CA VAL A 89 -4.67 -0.37 23.05
C VAL A 89 -4.16 -1.68 22.47
N GLU A 90 -5.02 -2.69 22.37
CA GLU A 90 -4.64 -4.04 21.94
C GLU A 90 -4.36 -4.12 20.43
N ASP A 91 -5.06 -3.32 19.60
CA ASP A 91 -4.99 -3.36 18.14
C ASP A 91 -5.33 -1.96 17.58
N TYR A 92 -4.40 -1.35 16.81
CA TYR A 92 -4.56 -0.03 16.20
C TYR A 92 -3.81 0.06 14.88
N TRP A 93 -4.53 0.09 13.78
CA TRP A 93 -3.94 0.21 12.44
C TRP A 93 -3.57 1.66 12.13
N ALA A 94 -2.30 2.01 12.31
CA ALA A 94 -1.83 3.37 12.04
C ALA A 94 -1.86 3.71 10.55
N THR A 95 -2.16 4.98 10.24
CA THR A 95 -1.94 5.51 8.90
C THR A 95 -0.44 5.58 8.61
N PRO A 96 0.00 5.61 7.33
CA PRO A 96 1.41 5.84 7.00
C PRO A 96 1.98 7.11 7.65
N PHE A 97 1.15 8.14 7.80
CA PHE A 97 1.52 9.39 8.48
C PHE A 97 1.71 9.21 9.98
N GLU A 98 0.82 8.46 10.64
CA GLU A 98 0.95 8.15 12.07
C GLU A 98 2.16 7.26 12.33
N CYS A 99 2.36 6.22 11.53
CA CYS A 99 3.50 5.30 11.61
C CYS A 99 4.83 6.05 11.45
N LEU A 100 5.02 6.82 10.38
CA LEU A 100 6.23 7.62 10.16
C LEU A 100 6.35 8.79 11.14
N GLY A 101 5.25 9.36 11.58
CA GLY A 101 5.22 10.41 12.59
C GLY A 101 5.83 9.95 13.90
N LYS A 102 5.42 8.80 14.40
CA LYS A 102 5.99 8.17 15.59
C LYS A 102 7.34 7.47 15.31
N GLY A 103 7.54 6.92 14.12
CA GLY A 103 8.72 6.13 13.72
C GLY A 103 8.77 4.76 14.39
N ILE A 104 7.62 4.31 14.91
CA ILE A 104 7.41 3.00 15.53
C ILE A 104 6.06 2.45 15.07
N GLY A 105 5.92 1.13 15.04
CA GLY A 105 4.69 0.43 14.66
C GLY A 105 4.86 -1.07 14.71
N ASP A 106 3.79 -1.83 14.53
CA ASP A 106 3.85 -3.28 14.47
C ASP A 106 3.56 -3.82 13.04
N CYS A 107 3.26 -5.10 12.89
CA CYS A 107 3.25 -5.75 11.58
C CYS A 107 2.24 -5.17 10.60
N GLU A 108 1.06 -4.78 11.05
CA GLU A 108 0.05 -4.14 10.21
C GLU A 108 0.46 -2.74 9.78
N ASP A 109 1.10 -1.96 10.65
CA ASP A 109 1.57 -0.61 10.34
C ASP A 109 2.61 -0.61 9.23
N PHE A 110 3.59 -1.54 9.31
CA PHE A 110 4.56 -1.77 8.23
C PHE A 110 3.86 -2.15 6.92
N SER A 111 2.92 -3.08 7.00
CA SER A 111 2.23 -3.61 5.82
C SER A 111 1.34 -2.56 5.15
N ILE A 112 0.59 -1.79 5.94
CA ILE A 112 -0.27 -0.69 5.49
C ILE A 112 0.56 0.42 4.85
N ALA A 113 1.66 0.82 5.49
CA ALA A 113 2.52 1.88 4.97
C ALA A 113 3.17 1.47 3.64
N LYS A 114 3.63 0.22 3.51
CA LYS A 114 4.14 -0.34 2.25
C LYS A 114 3.06 -0.36 1.16
N TYR A 115 1.86 -0.83 1.47
CA TYR A 115 0.74 -0.92 0.55
C TYR A 115 0.37 0.47 -0.02
N PHE A 116 0.13 1.48 0.82
CA PHE A 116 -0.24 2.81 0.34
C PHE A 116 0.89 3.51 -0.42
N THR A 117 2.14 3.31 -0.03
CA THR A 117 3.29 3.85 -0.76
C THR A 117 3.44 3.21 -2.15
N LEU A 118 3.23 1.91 -2.27
CA LEU A 118 3.24 1.24 -3.57
C LEU A 118 2.08 1.69 -4.46
N ARG A 119 0.89 1.92 -3.89
CA ARG A 119 -0.26 2.51 -4.58
C ARG A 119 0.08 3.90 -5.12
N GLU A 120 0.72 4.76 -4.31
CA GLU A 120 1.18 6.09 -4.71
C GLU A 120 2.20 6.03 -5.86
N LEU A 121 3.05 5.00 -5.87
CA LEU A 121 3.99 4.73 -6.96
C LEU A 121 3.33 4.15 -8.21
N GLY A 122 2.00 4.02 -8.24
CA GLY A 122 1.24 3.56 -9.39
C GLY A 122 1.18 2.03 -9.54
N VAL A 123 1.54 1.26 -8.52
CA VAL A 123 1.31 -0.19 -8.53
C VAL A 123 -0.20 -0.43 -8.42
N PRO A 124 -0.81 -1.18 -9.36
CA PRO A 124 -2.26 -1.40 -9.37
C PRO A 124 -2.80 -2.09 -8.12
N ASP A 125 -3.99 -1.67 -7.64
CA ASP A 125 -4.62 -2.22 -6.43
C ASP A 125 -4.84 -3.73 -6.52
N GLU A 126 -5.23 -4.21 -7.68
CA GLU A 126 -5.45 -5.65 -7.93
C GLU A 126 -4.20 -6.51 -7.78
N LYS A 127 -3.00 -5.91 -7.84
CA LYS A 127 -1.73 -6.61 -7.61
C LYS A 127 -1.28 -6.57 -6.15
N LEU A 128 -1.89 -5.75 -5.30
CA LEU A 128 -1.48 -5.57 -3.91
C LEU A 128 -2.53 -6.09 -2.94
N ARG A 129 -2.10 -6.72 -1.86
CA ARG A 129 -2.98 -7.08 -0.74
C ARG A 129 -2.27 -6.96 0.60
N LEU A 130 -3.03 -6.61 1.61
CA LEU A 130 -2.69 -6.83 3.00
C LEU A 130 -3.14 -8.25 3.34
N THR A 131 -2.22 -9.10 3.76
CA THR A 131 -2.47 -10.52 4.00
C THR A 131 -2.24 -10.85 5.47
N TYR A 132 -3.32 -11.22 6.16
CA TYR A 132 -3.27 -11.74 7.51
C TYR A 132 -2.83 -13.19 7.48
N VAL A 133 -1.79 -13.50 8.23
CA VAL A 133 -1.16 -14.82 8.28
C VAL A 133 -0.98 -15.27 9.74
N LYS A 134 -0.86 -16.57 9.95
CA LYS A 134 -0.30 -17.12 11.16
C LYS A 134 1.19 -17.35 10.91
N ALA A 135 2.05 -16.60 11.60
CA ALA A 135 3.46 -16.90 11.61
C ALA A 135 3.71 -18.13 12.51
N LEU A 136 4.41 -19.12 11.97
CA LEU A 136 4.77 -20.34 12.68
C LEU A 136 6.05 -20.12 13.51
N ALA A 137 6.65 -21.20 14.02
CA ALA A 137 7.91 -21.11 14.77
C ALA A 137 8.98 -20.33 13.99
N PRO A 138 9.79 -19.48 14.64
CA PRO A 138 9.87 -19.27 16.10
C PRO A 138 8.81 -18.28 16.66
N TYR A 139 8.05 -17.56 15.85
CA TYR A 139 7.20 -16.46 16.29
C TYR A 139 5.88 -16.93 16.89
N ASN A 140 5.20 -17.93 16.31
CA ASN A 140 3.93 -18.54 16.75
C ASN A 140 2.82 -17.52 17.09
N GLN A 141 2.64 -16.51 16.23
CA GLN A 141 1.72 -15.39 16.46
C GLN A 141 0.91 -15.03 15.22
N ALA A 142 -0.14 -14.23 15.41
CA ALA A 142 -0.81 -13.53 14.33
C ALA A 142 0.17 -12.52 13.71
N HIS A 143 0.09 -12.34 12.39
CA HIS A 143 0.99 -11.45 11.67
C HIS A 143 0.33 -10.91 10.40
N MET A 144 0.76 -9.75 9.95
CA MET A 144 0.31 -9.16 8.69
C MET A 144 1.50 -8.85 7.79
N VAL A 145 1.34 -9.12 6.49
CA VAL A 145 2.33 -8.82 5.46
C VAL A 145 1.67 -8.12 4.27
N CYS A 146 2.43 -7.29 3.57
CA CYS A 146 2.03 -6.79 2.26
C CYS A 146 2.42 -7.82 1.20
N THR A 147 1.48 -8.21 0.34
CA THR A 147 1.73 -9.17 -0.74
C THR A 147 1.49 -8.55 -2.10
N TYR A 148 2.37 -8.89 -3.06
CA TYR A 148 2.30 -8.44 -4.44
C TYR A 148 2.12 -9.62 -5.38
N PHE A 149 1.11 -9.56 -6.26
CA PHE A 149 0.79 -10.57 -7.27
C PHE A 149 1.26 -10.10 -8.65
N PRO A 150 2.37 -10.64 -9.20
CA PRO A 150 2.81 -10.30 -10.56
C PRO A 150 1.73 -10.55 -11.62
N SER A 151 0.94 -11.60 -11.43
CA SER A 151 -0.27 -11.92 -12.19
C SER A 151 -1.34 -12.58 -11.29
N PRO A 152 -2.61 -12.64 -11.72
CA PRO A 152 -3.69 -13.24 -10.90
C PRO A 152 -3.47 -14.72 -10.53
N THR A 153 -2.62 -15.44 -11.26
CA THR A 153 -2.35 -16.87 -11.06
C THR A 153 -0.98 -17.14 -10.43
N SER A 154 -0.14 -16.12 -10.29
CA SER A 154 1.20 -16.25 -9.70
C SER A 154 1.15 -16.44 -8.20
N ALA A 155 2.15 -17.13 -7.64
CA ALA A 155 2.44 -17.02 -6.22
C ALA A 155 2.83 -15.57 -5.90
N PRO A 156 2.26 -14.95 -4.84
CA PRO A 156 2.62 -13.59 -4.51
C PRO A 156 4.04 -13.49 -3.95
N LEU A 157 4.65 -12.33 -4.14
CA LEU A 157 5.84 -11.90 -3.41
C LEU A 157 5.41 -11.34 -2.05
N VAL A 158 6.18 -11.63 -1.01
CA VAL A 158 5.89 -11.24 0.37
C VAL A 158 6.86 -10.12 0.79
N LEU A 159 6.31 -8.98 1.17
CA LEU A 159 7.01 -7.84 1.75
C LEU A 159 6.74 -7.86 3.25
N ASP A 160 7.75 -8.17 4.02
CA ASP A 160 7.65 -8.46 5.45
C ASP A 160 8.61 -7.58 6.28
N ASN A 161 8.30 -7.37 7.55
CA ASN A 161 9.21 -6.73 8.50
C ASN A 161 10.01 -7.75 9.33
N LEU A 162 9.57 -9.01 9.40
CA LEU A 162 10.30 -10.10 10.08
C LEU A 162 11.42 -10.66 9.19
N VAL A 163 11.19 -10.74 7.88
CA VAL A 163 12.18 -11.18 6.89
C VAL A 163 12.36 -10.07 5.89
N GLY A 164 13.54 -9.47 5.86
CA GLY A 164 13.81 -8.26 5.05
C GLY A 164 13.84 -8.51 3.55
N GLU A 165 14.24 -9.70 3.11
CA GLU A 165 14.24 -10.11 1.71
C GLU A 165 12.80 -10.33 1.21
N ILE A 166 12.53 -9.85 -0.01
CA ILE A 166 11.25 -10.14 -0.67
C ILE A 166 11.32 -11.54 -1.25
N GLU A 167 10.50 -12.44 -0.73
CA GLU A 167 10.45 -13.84 -1.13
C GLU A 167 9.09 -14.21 -1.72
N PRO A 168 9.06 -15.14 -2.70
CA PRO A 168 7.81 -15.77 -3.10
C PRO A 168 7.14 -16.48 -1.90
N ALA A 169 5.81 -16.40 -1.81
CA ALA A 169 5.05 -17.07 -0.73
C ALA A 169 5.32 -18.58 -0.66
N THR A 170 5.74 -19.20 -1.76
CA THR A 170 6.15 -20.62 -1.80
C THR A 170 7.40 -20.92 -0.99
N ASN A 171 8.24 -19.92 -0.76
CA ASN A 171 9.47 -20.02 0.04
C ASN A 171 9.22 -19.67 1.51
N ARG A 172 8.05 -19.10 1.82
CA ARG A 172 7.67 -18.67 3.17
C ARG A 172 6.76 -19.71 3.84
N SER A 173 7.32 -20.91 4.06
CA SER A 173 6.62 -22.00 4.76
C SER A 173 6.35 -21.72 6.25
N ASP A 174 6.97 -20.68 6.78
CA ASP A 174 6.73 -20.10 8.10
C ASP A 174 5.41 -19.32 8.21
N LEU A 175 4.76 -18.97 7.07
CA LEU A 175 3.54 -18.17 7.03
C LEU A 175 2.36 -18.99 6.51
N VAL A 176 1.29 -19.07 7.30
CA VAL A 176 0.02 -19.71 6.90
C VAL A 176 -1.02 -18.62 6.65
N PRO A 177 -1.42 -18.35 5.40
CA PRO A 177 -2.37 -17.30 5.10
C PRO A 177 -3.79 -17.65 5.59
N VAL A 178 -4.49 -16.65 6.15
CA VAL A 178 -5.87 -16.79 6.67
C VAL A 178 -6.85 -16.03 5.77
N TYR A 179 -6.63 -14.74 5.57
CA TYR A 179 -7.37 -13.90 4.63
C TYR A 179 -6.49 -12.78 4.09
N SER A 180 -6.91 -12.18 3.00
CA SER A 180 -6.26 -10.99 2.45
C SER A 180 -7.29 -9.97 1.97
N PHE A 181 -6.90 -8.71 1.92
CA PHE A 181 -7.78 -7.62 1.47
C PHE A 181 -6.95 -6.48 0.86
N ASN A 182 -7.65 -5.60 0.14
CA ASN A 182 -7.12 -4.34 -0.39
C ASN A 182 -8.24 -3.29 -0.49
N GLY A 183 -8.05 -2.22 -1.24
CA GLY A 183 -9.07 -1.20 -1.49
C GLY A 183 -10.35 -1.74 -2.12
N SER A 184 -10.25 -2.79 -2.92
CA SER A 184 -11.33 -3.31 -3.78
C SER A 184 -12.05 -4.53 -3.20
N GLY A 185 -11.38 -5.39 -2.40
CA GLY A 185 -11.96 -6.67 -2.01
C GLY A 185 -11.37 -7.30 -0.75
N LEU A 186 -12.03 -8.37 -0.31
CA LEU A 186 -11.62 -9.25 0.79
C LEU A 186 -11.69 -10.69 0.32
N TRP A 187 -10.66 -11.48 0.56
CA TRP A 187 -10.55 -12.88 0.14
C TRP A 187 -10.14 -13.78 1.29
N LEU A 188 -10.85 -14.90 1.45
CA LEU A 188 -10.39 -15.98 2.32
C LEU A 188 -9.29 -16.75 1.62
N ALA A 189 -8.24 -17.12 2.35
CA ALA A 189 -7.14 -17.89 1.79
C ALA A 189 -7.61 -19.26 1.30
N LYS A 190 -6.99 -19.72 0.22
CA LYS A 190 -7.09 -21.09 -0.30
C LYS A 190 -5.68 -21.66 -0.44
N ALA A 191 -5.57 -22.96 -0.51
CA ALA A 191 -4.28 -23.66 -0.67
C ALA A 191 -3.51 -23.22 -1.93
N ARG A 192 -4.20 -22.68 -2.95
CA ARG A 192 -3.59 -22.13 -4.17
C ARG A 192 -4.43 -20.98 -4.72
N GLY A 193 -3.76 -20.00 -5.35
CA GLY A 193 -4.36 -18.87 -6.06
C GLY A 193 -4.82 -17.74 -5.14
N THR A 194 -5.59 -16.80 -5.69
CA THR A 194 -5.98 -15.54 -5.06
C THR A 194 -7.02 -15.65 -3.94
N GLY A 195 -7.45 -16.86 -3.59
CA GLY A 195 -8.44 -17.07 -2.54
C GLY A 195 -9.89 -16.91 -3.04
N GLN A 196 -10.84 -17.06 -2.10
CA GLN A 196 -12.27 -16.92 -2.36
C GLN A 196 -12.74 -15.52 -1.92
N GLU A 197 -13.25 -14.74 -2.87
CA GLU A 197 -13.80 -13.42 -2.57
C GLU A 197 -15.01 -13.50 -1.64
N VAL A 198 -15.05 -12.58 -0.67
CA VAL A 198 -16.12 -12.48 0.33
C VAL A 198 -17.10 -11.40 -0.10
N LYS A 199 -18.39 -11.73 -0.21
CA LYS A 199 -19.45 -10.75 -0.47
C LYS A 199 -19.44 -9.63 0.57
N GLY A 200 -19.48 -8.36 0.08
CA GLY A 200 -19.45 -7.16 0.91
C GLY A 200 -18.02 -6.64 1.16
N GLY A 201 -17.00 -7.36 0.66
CA GLY A 201 -15.61 -6.88 0.63
C GLY A 201 -15.11 -6.35 1.98
N THR A 202 -14.24 -5.36 1.89
CA THR A 202 -13.59 -4.69 3.05
C THR A 202 -14.52 -3.82 3.89
N GLY A 203 -15.77 -3.59 3.46
CA GLY A 203 -16.78 -2.92 4.30
C GLY A 203 -17.06 -3.61 5.64
N ARG A 204 -16.67 -4.89 5.76
CA ARG A 204 -16.77 -5.68 7.00
C ARG A 204 -15.58 -5.51 7.95
N LEU A 205 -14.49 -4.88 7.50
CA LEU A 205 -13.30 -4.66 8.30
C LEU A 205 -13.35 -3.27 8.93
N ALA A 206 -13.82 -3.18 10.18
CA ALA A 206 -13.98 -1.91 10.88
C ALA A 206 -12.66 -1.13 11.00
N MET A 207 -11.55 -1.82 11.28
CA MET A 207 -10.21 -1.21 11.37
C MET A 207 -9.80 -0.58 10.05
N TRP A 208 -10.04 -1.27 8.92
CA TRP A 208 -9.76 -0.74 7.58
C TRP A 208 -10.59 0.51 7.24
N GLN A 209 -11.87 0.55 7.62
CA GLN A 209 -12.71 1.73 7.41
C GLN A 209 -12.21 2.91 8.27
N SER A 210 -11.94 2.65 9.56
CA SER A 210 -11.38 3.67 10.48
C SER A 210 -10.05 4.23 9.97
N LEU A 211 -9.15 3.37 9.48
CA LEU A 211 -7.88 3.78 8.86
C LEU A 211 -8.11 4.74 7.68
N LYS A 212 -8.99 4.37 6.73
CA LYS A 212 -9.30 5.21 5.56
C LYS A 212 -9.89 6.56 5.94
N ASP A 213 -10.75 6.60 6.94
CA ASP A 213 -11.35 7.85 7.46
C ASP A 213 -10.28 8.77 8.06
N ARG A 214 -9.27 8.22 8.75
CA ARG A 214 -8.13 8.99 9.28
C ARG A 214 -7.20 9.46 8.18
N MET A 215 -6.90 8.61 7.19
CA MET A 215 -6.11 9.02 6.01
C MET A 215 -6.73 10.19 5.26
N GLY A 216 -8.06 10.21 5.14
CA GLY A 216 -8.78 11.34 4.55
C GLY A 216 -8.56 12.66 5.32
N LYS A 217 -8.40 12.59 6.64
CA LYS A 217 -8.14 13.76 7.49
C LYS A 217 -6.67 14.19 7.48
N ASP A 218 -5.73 13.29 7.29
CA ASP A 218 -4.30 13.61 7.21
C ASP A 218 -3.90 14.30 5.89
N LYS A 219 -4.80 14.30 4.90
CA LYS A 219 -4.61 14.98 3.60
C LYS A 219 -4.89 16.50 3.62
N ILE A 220 -5.33 17.06 4.77
CA ILE A 220 -5.78 18.45 4.90
C ILE A 220 -4.66 19.35 5.39
#